data_71f6368197ce5bc0e93397304c61b586
#
_entry.id   71f6368197ce5bc0e93397304c61b586
#
_cell.length_a   1.000
_cell.length_b   1.000
_cell.length_c   1.000
_cell.angle_alpha   90.00
_cell.angle_beta   90.00
_cell.angle_gamma   90.00
#
_symmetry.space_group_name_H-M   'P 1'
#
loop_
_entity.id
_entity.type
_entity.pdbx_description
1 polymer ?
#
loop_
_entity_poly.entity_id
_entity_poly.type
_entity_poly.pdbx_seq_one_letter_code
_entity_poly.pdbx_strand_id
1 'polypeptide(L)' 'MQEEIDILETQEWIDSVASVIREDGVDRAKFLLDKVFEKACLS' A
#
# COMPACT_ATOMS: atom_id res chain seq x y z
N MET A 1 -8.61 -17.95 -2.52
CA MET A 1 -8.93 -16.54 -2.71
C MET A 1 -9.30 -15.90 -1.39
N GLN A 2 -8.83 -14.71 -1.17
CA GLN A 2 -9.02 -14.03 0.09
C GLN A 2 -10.26 -13.15 0.07
N GLU A 3 -11.04 -13.22 1.13
CA GLU A 3 -12.21 -12.38 1.24
C GLU A 3 -11.83 -11.00 1.72
N GLU A 4 -12.59 -10.01 1.28
CA GLU A 4 -12.42 -8.64 1.74
C GLU A 4 -13.05 -8.51 3.12
N ILE A 5 -12.21 -8.38 4.15
CA ILE A 5 -12.70 -8.33 5.52
C ILE A 5 -13.06 -6.91 5.92
N ASP A 6 -12.24 -5.95 5.51
CA ASP A 6 -12.45 -4.56 5.89
C ASP A 6 -12.25 -3.66 4.68
N ILE A 7 -13.35 -3.35 4.03
CA ILE A 7 -13.32 -2.54 2.81
C ILE A 7 -12.83 -1.13 3.08
N LEU A 8 -13.20 -0.57 4.23
CA LEU A 8 -12.80 0.80 4.58
C LEU A 8 -11.30 0.87 4.80
N GLU A 9 -10.74 -0.10 5.48
CA GLU A 9 -9.30 -0.11 5.72
C GLU A 9 -8.54 -0.29 4.41
N THR A 10 -9.04 -1.18 3.56
CA THR A 10 -8.42 -1.39 2.25
C THR A 10 -8.43 -0.09 1.45
N GLN A 11 -9.54 0.61 1.47
CA GLN A 11 -9.65 1.87 0.75
C GLN A 11 -8.71 2.92 1.31
N GLU A 12 -8.53 2.94 2.62
CA GLU A 12 -7.59 3.88 3.23
C GLU A 12 -6.16 3.62 2.77
N TRP A 13 -5.78 2.36 2.63
CA TRP A 13 -4.46 2.03 2.13
C TRP A 13 -4.28 2.49 0.69
N ILE A 14 -5.30 2.25 -0.13
CA ILE A 14 -5.25 2.69 -1.52
C ILE A 14 -5.13 4.20 -1.61
N ASP A 15 -5.91 4.91 -0.80
CA ASP A 15 -5.85 6.37 -0.76
C ASP A 15 -4.49 6.87 -0.31
N SER A 16 -3.89 6.19 0.67
CA SER A 16 -2.56 6.57 1.15
C SER A 16 -1.51 6.40 0.07
N VAL A 17 -1.56 5.29 -0.66
CA VAL A 17 -0.64 5.06 -1.76
C VAL A 17 -0.83 6.11 -2.85
N ALA A 18 -2.09 6.43 -3.15
CA ALA A 18 -2.37 7.46 -4.15
C ALA A 18 -1.79 8.80 -3.74
N SER A 19 -1.85 9.12 -2.45
CA SER A 19 -1.27 10.36 -1.93
C SER A 19 0.24 10.38 -2.10
N VAL A 20 0.90 9.26 -1.81
CA VAL A 20 2.35 9.19 -1.96
C VAL A 20 2.72 9.39 -3.43
N ILE A 21 1.99 8.77 -4.33
CA ILE A 21 2.25 8.93 -5.76
C ILE A 21 2.13 10.39 -6.16
N ARG A 22 1.09 11.05 -5.67
CA ARG A 22 0.85 12.45 -6.02
C ARG A 22 1.91 13.38 -5.46
N GLU A 23 2.34 13.14 -4.21
CA GLU A 23 3.27 14.04 -3.54
C GLU A 23 4.73 13.73 -3.83
N ASP A 24 5.08 12.46 -3.90
CA ASP A 24 6.47 12.04 -3.99
C ASP A 24 6.82 11.29 -5.27
N GLY A 25 5.82 10.94 -6.07
CA GLY A 25 6.05 10.26 -7.33
C GLY A 25 5.96 8.76 -7.23
N VAL A 26 5.85 8.13 -8.40
CA VAL A 26 5.65 6.69 -8.51
C VAL A 26 6.84 5.89 -7.96
N ASP A 27 8.05 6.38 -8.18
CA ASP A 27 9.24 5.66 -7.75
C ASP A 27 9.28 5.52 -6.24
N ARG A 28 8.91 6.59 -5.53
CA ARG A 28 8.87 6.55 -4.07
C ARG A 28 7.78 5.60 -3.60
N ALA A 29 6.63 5.63 -4.26
CA ALA A 29 5.53 4.75 -3.90
C ALA A 29 5.94 3.28 -4.08
N LYS A 30 6.61 2.97 -5.17
CA LYS A 30 7.08 1.61 -5.40
C LYS A 30 8.06 1.16 -4.33
N PHE A 31 8.96 2.03 -3.96
CA PHE A 31 9.94 1.72 -2.92
C PHE A 31 9.24 1.39 -1.60
N LEU A 32 8.28 2.21 -1.22
CA LEU A 32 7.55 2.00 0.03
C LEU A 32 6.73 0.72 -0.01
N LEU A 33 6.09 0.44 -1.14
CA LEU A 33 5.31 -0.78 -1.28
C LEU A 33 6.19 -2.01 -1.19
N ASP A 34 7.38 -1.95 -1.78
CA ASP A 34 8.32 -3.06 -1.68
C ASP A 34 8.68 -3.32 -0.22
N LYS A 35 8.90 -2.28 0.55
CA LYS A 35 9.26 -2.44 1.95
C LYS A 35 8.11 -3.00 2.77
N VAL A 36 6.90 -2.55 2.49
CA VAL A 36 5.70 -3.06 3.16
C VAL A 36 5.50 -4.53 2.82
N PHE A 37 5.65 -4.87 1.56
CA PHE A 37 5.48 -6.24 1.10
C PHE A 37 6.52 -7.16 1.74
N GLU A 38 7.75 -6.69 1.81
CA GLU A 38 8.83 -7.45 2.43
C GLU A 38 8.50 -7.75 3.89
N LYS A 39 8.00 -6.74 4.60
CA LYS A 39 7.63 -6.91 6.00
C LYS A 39 6.52 -7.96 6.14
N ALA A 40 5.54 -7.90 5.27
CA ALA A 40 4.44 -8.86 5.31
C ALA A 40 4.93 -10.28 5.04
N CYS A 41 5.88 -10.43 4.12
CA CYS A 41 6.41 -11.75 3.79
C CYS A 41 7.25 -12.33 4.92
N LEU A 42 7.91 -11.46 5.68
CA LEU A 42 8.78 -11.91 6.77
C LEU A 42 8.02 -12.15 8.07
N SER A 43 6.78 -11.71 8.12
CA SER A 43 5.94 -11.95 9.31
C SER A 43 5.35 -13.37 9.36
#